data_6f93a6be9fce56280dca6bf6964acefc
#
_entry.id   6f93a6be9fce56280dca6bf6964acefc
#
_cell.length_a   1.000
_cell.length_b   1.000
_cell.length_c   1.000
_cell.angle_alpha   90.00
_cell.angle_beta   90.00
_cell.angle_gamma   90.00
#
_symmetry.space_group_name_H-M   'P 1'
#
loop_
_entity.id
_entity.type
_entity.pdbx_description
1 polymer ?
#
loop_
_entity_poly.entity_id
_entity_poly.type
_entity_poly.pdbx_seq_one_letter_code
_entity_poly.pdbx_strand_id
1 'polypeptide(L)'
;NAQLAETYNTIIGTDTDLDTSAVDVVDQINVTDGVITSMSKRTLPNAATGSVGVTEIATQAEVDAGTDTFRYVTPATLASHINADSYTATFPATTAASTSIAAATHGLGTGPLIVQCYVVASGAQVQLDVTVNPSTGAVTLATTSNQTANTLRVAMVKVR
;
A
#
# COMPACT_ATOMS: atom_id res chain seq x y z
N ASN A 1 -32.16 -20.39 54.70
CA ASN A 1 -32.56 -19.17 53.91
C ASN A 1 -31.63 -17.96 54.14
N ALA A 2 -31.03 -17.79 55.35
CA ALA A 2 -30.08 -16.69 55.60
C ALA A 2 -28.77 -16.85 54.81
N GLN A 3 -28.24 -18.08 54.71
CA GLN A 3 -27.02 -18.37 53.95
C GLN A 3 -27.15 -18.08 52.46
N LEU A 4 -28.30 -18.34 51.87
CA LEU A 4 -28.57 -18.04 50.49
C LEU A 4 -28.63 -16.53 50.24
N ALA A 5 -29.14 -15.74 51.19
CA ALA A 5 -29.20 -14.28 51.06
C ALA A 5 -27.80 -13.64 51.19
N GLU A 6 -26.93 -14.18 52.07
CA GLU A 6 -25.54 -13.71 52.17
C GLU A 6 -24.71 -14.04 50.94
N THR A 7 -24.90 -15.24 50.39
CA THR A 7 -24.24 -15.66 49.15
C THR A 7 -24.70 -14.81 47.95
N TYR A 8 -25.99 -14.48 47.93
CA TYR A 8 -26.55 -13.64 46.84
C TYR A 8 -26.05 -12.18 46.91
N ASN A 9 -25.89 -11.64 48.12
CA ASN A 9 -25.33 -10.30 48.31
C ASN A 9 -23.84 -10.23 47.95
N THR A 10 -23.12 -11.34 48.08
CA THR A 10 -21.70 -11.39 47.67
C THR A 10 -21.53 -11.47 46.15
N ILE A 11 -22.55 -12.00 45.42
CA ILE A 11 -22.56 -12.06 43.97
C ILE A 11 -22.93 -10.70 43.34
N ILE A 12 -23.68 -9.85 44.08
CA ILE A 12 -24.06 -8.47 43.65
C ILE A 12 -23.06 -7.45 44.25
N GLY A 13 -21.83 -7.84 44.47
CA GLY A 13 -20.78 -6.93 44.93
C GLY A 13 -20.56 -5.79 43.92
N THR A 14 -20.02 -4.67 44.39
CA THR A 14 -19.54 -3.57 43.57
C THR A 14 -18.41 -4.07 42.65
N ASP A 15 -18.78 -4.72 41.57
CA ASP A 15 -17.81 -5.21 40.62
C ASP A 15 -17.37 -4.07 39.70
N THR A 16 -16.09 -3.93 39.54
CA THR A 16 -15.53 -3.01 38.57
C THR A 16 -15.49 -3.77 37.23
N ASP A 17 -16.25 -3.33 36.26
CA ASP A 17 -16.22 -3.89 34.93
C ASP A 17 -14.77 -3.90 34.38
N LEU A 18 -14.36 -5.01 33.80
CA LEU A 18 -13.12 -5.09 33.08
C LEU A 18 -13.35 -4.54 31.68
N ASP A 19 -13.07 -3.25 31.49
CA ASP A 19 -13.16 -2.62 30.19
C ASP A 19 -11.92 -2.98 29.34
N THR A 20 -12.16 -3.59 28.18
CA THR A 20 -11.13 -3.86 27.18
C THR A 20 -11.31 -2.90 26.01
N SER A 21 -10.28 -2.15 25.70
CA SER A 21 -10.28 -1.18 24.61
C SER A 21 -9.17 -1.48 23.60
N ALA A 22 -9.39 -1.09 22.35
CA ALA A 22 -8.43 -1.26 21.26
C ALA A 22 -7.91 -2.71 21.11
N VAL A 23 -6.67 -2.95 21.50
CA VAL A 23 -5.99 -4.26 21.38
C VAL A 23 -5.88 -5.02 22.71
N ASP A 24 -6.64 -4.59 23.73
CA ASP A 24 -6.70 -5.32 24.99
C ASP A 24 -7.61 -6.55 24.89
N VAL A 25 -7.22 -7.64 25.50
CA VAL A 25 -8.00 -8.87 25.62
C VAL A 25 -8.08 -9.29 27.06
N VAL A 26 -9.13 -10.02 27.45
CA VAL A 26 -9.18 -10.67 28.75
C VAL A 26 -8.11 -11.74 28.78
N ASP A 27 -7.19 -11.64 29.73
CA ASP A 27 -6.06 -12.55 29.89
C ASP A 27 -6.38 -13.67 30.86
N GLN A 28 -6.99 -13.36 32.01
CA GLN A 28 -7.28 -14.31 33.04
C GLN A 28 -8.63 -14.02 33.70
N ILE A 29 -9.39 -15.07 33.96
CA ILE A 29 -10.59 -15.06 34.80
C ILE A 29 -10.38 -16.06 35.90
N ASN A 30 -10.36 -15.60 37.14
CA ASN A 30 -10.29 -16.47 38.32
C ASN A 30 -11.71 -16.75 38.83
N VAL A 31 -11.99 -18.01 39.09
CA VAL A 31 -13.30 -18.47 39.58
C VAL A 31 -13.08 -19.30 40.85
N THR A 32 -13.84 -18.98 41.91
CA THR A 32 -13.88 -19.75 43.13
C THR A 32 -15.33 -20.10 43.44
N ASP A 33 -15.61 -21.39 43.65
CA ASP A 33 -16.95 -21.91 43.92
C ASP A 33 -18.03 -21.44 42.94
N GLY A 34 -17.67 -21.28 41.64
CA GLY A 34 -18.57 -20.83 40.59
C GLY A 34 -18.75 -19.30 40.53
N VAL A 35 -18.04 -18.55 41.34
CA VAL A 35 -18.07 -17.07 41.34
C VAL A 35 -16.77 -16.52 40.77
N ILE A 36 -16.88 -15.54 39.87
CA ILE A 36 -15.71 -14.82 39.36
C ILE A 36 -15.16 -13.94 40.47
N THR A 37 -13.92 -14.18 40.88
CA THR A 37 -13.25 -13.48 42.00
C THR A 37 -12.29 -12.39 41.51
N SER A 38 -11.77 -12.51 40.28
CA SER A 38 -10.99 -11.46 39.65
C SER A 38 -10.88 -11.70 38.14
N MET A 39 -10.64 -10.62 37.40
CA MET A 39 -10.32 -10.66 36.01
C MET A 39 -9.10 -9.77 35.73
N SER A 40 -8.30 -10.13 34.76
CA SER A 40 -7.20 -9.28 34.28
C SER A 40 -7.25 -9.17 32.77
N LYS A 41 -6.68 -8.09 32.25
CA LYS A 41 -6.53 -7.87 30.84
C LYS A 41 -5.05 -7.80 30.44
N ARG A 42 -4.80 -8.10 29.20
CA ARG A 42 -3.48 -7.96 28.59
C ARG A 42 -3.61 -7.20 27.27
N THR A 43 -2.73 -6.24 27.06
CA THR A 43 -2.57 -5.61 25.77
C THR A 43 -1.81 -6.56 24.83
N LEU A 44 -2.35 -6.81 23.65
CA LEU A 44 -1.63 -7.57 22.63
C LEU A 44 -0.45 -6.74 22.12
N PRO A 45 0.76 -7.31 22.05
CA PRO A 45 1.92 -6.59 21.52
C PRO A 45 1.76 -6.33 20.03
N ASN A 46 2.46 -5.33 19.52
CA ASN A 46 2.62 -5.16 18.08
C ASN A 46 3.44 -6.34 17.52
N ALA A 47 3.07 -6.80 16.33
CA ALA A 47 3.84 -7.81 15.62
C ALA A 47 5.25 -7.27 15.31
N ALA A 48 6.27 -8.13 15.49
CA ALA A 48 7.66 -7.82 15.17
C ALA A 48 8.36 -9.07 14.64
N THR A 49 9.54 -8.91 14.05
CA THR A 49 10.35 -10.05 13.62
C THR A 49 10.69 -10.95 14.82
N GLY A 50 10.16 -12.18 14.83
CA GLY A 50 10.32 -13.13 15.92
C GLY A 50 9.29 -13.03 17.05
N SER A 51 8.31 -12.15 16.96
CA SER A 51 7.21 -12.02 17.93
C SER A 51 5.86 -12.02 17.25
N VAL A 52 4.94 -12.83 17.76
CA VAL A 52 3.54 -12.81 17.33
C VAL A 52 2.84 -11.63 18.00
N GLY A 53 2.06 -10.88 17.24
CA GLY A 53 1.30 -9.74 17.75
C GLY A 53 0.25 -9.26 16.75
N VAL A 54 -0.36 -8.11 17.04
CA VAL A 54 -1.29 -7.42 16.15
C VAL A 54 -0.53 -6.42 15.29
N THR A 55 -1.01 -6.18 14.08
CA THR A 55 -0.46 -5.16 13.21
C THR A 55 -1.56 -4.46 12.43
N GLU A 56 -1.35 -3.21 12.10
CA GLU A 56 -2.24 -2.43 11.26
C GLU A 56 -1.90 -2.65 9.77
N ILE A 57 -2.86 -2.36 8.92
CA ILE A 57 -2.64 -2.33 7.48
C ILE A 57 -2.04 -0.98 7.12
N ALA A 58 -0.96 -0.99 6.36
CA ALA A 58 -0.33 0.24 5.88
C ALA A 58 -1.26 1.01 4.92
N THR A 59 -1.32 2.31 5.10
CA THR A 59 -1.94 3.21 4.12
C THR A 59 -1.10 3.29 2.85
N GLN A 60 -1.69 3.75 1.73
CA GLN A 60 -0.95 3.93 0.48
C GLN A 60 0.25 4.87 0.64
N ALA A 61 0.09 5.96 1.39
CA ALA A 61 1.17 6.92 1.64
C ALA A 61 2.36 6.30 2.40
N GLU A 62 2.09 5.42 3.36
CA GLU A 62 3.13 4.71 4.10
C GLU A 62 3.85 3.67 3.23
N VAL A 63 3.12 2.98 2.35
CA VAL A 63 3.71 2.06 1.37
C VAL A 63 4.60 2.83 0.39
N ASP A 64 4.15 3.98 -0.09
CA ASP A 64 4.89 4.82 -1.03
C ASP A 64 6.16 5.42 -0.39
N ALA A 65 6.09 5.76 0.91
CA ALA A 65 7.25 6.23 1.66
C ALA A 65 8.27 5.13 1.95
N GLY A 66 7.84 3.87 2.14
CA GLY A 66 8.69 2.71 2.36
C GLY A 66 9.52 2.76 3.65
N THR A 67 9.08 3.52 4.66
CA THR A 67 9.82 3.74 5.92
C THR A 67 9.20 3.06 7.13
N ASP A 68 7.94 2.61 7.03
CA ASP A 68 7.26 1.92 8.11
C ASP A 68 7.75 0.47 8.24
N THR A 69 8.07 0.07 9.48
CA THR A 69 8.58 -1.28 9.78
C THR A 69 7.59 -2.12 10.59
N PHE A 70 6.40 -1.58 10.90
CA PHE A 70 5.44 -2.23 11.80
C PHE A 70 4.13 -2.64 11.11
N ARG A 71 3.77 -1.99 10.00
CA ARG A 71 2.55 -2.28 9.25
C ARG A 71 2.83 -3.21 8.08
N TYR A 72 1.87 -4.02 7.71
CA TYR A 72 2.01 -4.85 6.53
C TYR A 72 1.21 -4.32 5.35
N VAL A 73 1.70 -4.61 4.18
CA VAL A 73 1.18 -4.15 2.89
C VAL A 73 0.13 -5.14 2.39
N THR A 74 -1.01 -4.64 1.92
CA THR A 74 -1.99 -5.46 1.21
C THR A 74 -1.60 -5.66 -0.25
N PRO A 75 -2.11 -6.70 -0.92
CA PRO A 75 -1.92 -6.84 -2.37
C PRO A 75 -2.37 -5.60 -3.15
N ALA A 76 -3.41 -4.91 -2.70
CA ALA A 76 -3.93 -3.71 -3.37
C ALA A 76 -2.97 -2.51 -3.25
N THR A 77 -2.48 -2.23 -2.03
CA THR A 77 -1.53 -1.12 -1.81
C THR A 77 -0.19 -1.39 -2.47
N LEU A 78 0.28 -2.64 -2.49
CA LEU A 78 1.49 -3.04 -3.19
C LEU A 78 1.35 -2.88 -4.72
N ALA A 79 0.23 -3.33 -5.29
CA ALA A 79 -0.05 -3.17 -6.72
C ALA A 79 -0.11 -1.69 -7.13
N SER A 80 -0.75 -0.84 -6.31
CA SER A 80 -0.77 0.61 -6.52
C SER A 80 0.63 1.21 -6.51
N HIS A 81 1.46 0.83 -5.54
CA HIS A 81 2.84 1.30 -5.43
C HIS A 81 3.69 0.92 -6.65
N ILE A 82 3.60 -0.35 -7.08
CA ILE A 82 4.33 -0.84 -8.27
C ILE A 82 3.85 -0.12 -9.53
N ASN A 83 2.54 0.07 -9.68
CA ASN A 83 1.97 0.73 -10.85
C ASN A 83 2.29 2.23 -10.90
N ALA A 84 2.47 2.88 -9.75
CA ALA A 84 2.84 4.29 -9.67
C ALA A 84 4.25 4.59 -10.24
N ASP A 85 5.12 3.58 -10.32
CA ASP A 85 6.47 3.72 -10.88
C ASP A 85 6.57 3.33 -12.37
N SER A 86 5.46 2.98 -13.01
CA SER A 86 5.43 2.57 -14.41
C SER A 86 4.32 3.25 -15.20
N TYR A 87 4.57 3.45 -16.47
CA TYR A 87 3.60 3.99 -17.42
C TYR A 87 3.72 3.29 -18.76
N THR A 88 2.60 2.95 -19.35
CA THR A 88 2.55 2.42 -20.71
C THR A 88 1.46 3.12 -21.53
N ALA A 89 1.78 3.48 -22.75
CA ALA A 89 0.81 4.03 -23.69
C ALA A 89 1.15 3.63 -25.13
N THR A 90 0.14 3.64 -25.97
CA THR A 90 0.35 3.58 -27.43
C THR A 90 0.65 4.97 -27.97
N PHE A 91 1.48 5.04 -28.97
CA PHE A 91 1.78 6.28 -29.66
C PHE A 91 0.51 6.84 -30.32
N PRO A 92 0.16 8.10 -30.09
CA PRO A 92 -0.87 8.75 -30.89
C PRO A 92 -0.39 8.88 -32.36
N ALA A 93 -1.33 9.08 -33.28
CA ALA A 93 -0.96 9.47 -34.62
C ALA A 93 -0.22 10.80 -34.56
N THR A 94 0.94 10.88 -35.20
CA THR A 94 1.73 12.11 -35.26
C THR A 94 1.86 12.58 -36.71
N THR A 95 1.62 13.84 -36.93
CA THR A 95 1.93 14.51 -38.17
C THR A 95 3.36 15.09 -38.20
N ALA A 96 4.06 14.94 -37.07
CA ALA A 96 5.45 15.34 -36.87
C ALA A 96 6.31 14.14 -36.52
N ALA A 97 7.61 14.21 -36.79
CA ALA A 97 8.58 13.16 -36.45
C ALA A 97 8.90 13.09 -34.96
N SER A 98 8.08 13.68 -34.10
CA SER A 98 8.24 13.60 -32.65
C SER A 98 6.91 13.69 -31.91
N THR A 99 6.84 13.12 -30.72
CA THR A 99 5.73 13.30 -29.79
C THR A 99 6.27 13.54 -28.38
N SER A 100 5.52 14.30 -27.60
CA SER A 100 5.87 14.59 -26.20
C SER A 100 4.77 14.07 -25.27
N ILE A 101 5.18 13.41 -24.20
CA ILE A 101 4.30 12.92 -23.13
C ILE A 101 4.59 13.77 -21.90
N ALA A 102 3.62 14.55 -21.48
CA ALA A 102 3.76 15.43 -20.32
C ALA A 102 3.89 14.61 -19.02
N ALA A 103 4.61 15.15 -18.02
CA ALA A 103 4.72 14.51 -16.71
C ALA A 103 3.36 14.23 -16.05
N ALA A 104 2.40 15.13 -16.21
CA ALA A 104 1.03 14.92 -15.72
C ALA A 104 0.31 13.72 -16.37
N THR A 105 0.71 13.35 -17.59
CA THR A 105 0.13 12.20 -18.32
C THR A 105 0.74 10.88 -17.87
N HIS A 106 2.06 10.81 -17.69
CA HIS A 106 2.69 9.56 -17.26
C HIS A 106 2.78 9.42 -15.73
N GLY A 107 2.64 10.50 -14.95
CA GLY A 107 2.59 10.44 -13.48
C GLY A 107 3.91 10.13 -12.78
N LEU A 108 5.03 9.96 -13.51
CA LEU A 108 6.31 9.50 -12.95
C LEU A 108 7.19 10.64 -12.40
N GLY A 109 6.73 11.90 -12.52
CA GLY A 109 7.46 13.08 -12.05
C GLY A 109 8.64 13.47 -12.93
N THR A 110 9.65 14.15 -12.34
CA THR A 110 10.81 14.74 -13.03
C THR A 110 12.11 13.93 -12.87
N GLY A 111 12.06 12.80 -12.17
CA GLY A 111 13.25 11.96 -11.91
C GLY A 111 13.75 11.22 -13.16
N PRO A 112 14.85 10.48 -13.03
CA PRO A 112 15.37 9.67 -14.11
C PRO A 112 14.36 8.58 -14.50
N LEU A 113 14.17 8.40 -15.80
CA LEU A 113 13.25 7.41 -16.37
C LEU A 113 13.99 6.45 -17.30
N ILE A 114 13.64 5.17 -17.24
CA ILE A 114 13.93 4.20 -18.29
C ILE A 114 12.76 4.23 -19.26
N VAL A 115 13.03 4.51 -20.53
CA VAL A 115 12.02 4.60 -21.57
C VAL A 115 12.35 3.60 -22.68
N GLN A 116 11.39 2.76 -23.03
CA GLN A 116 11.51 1.78 -24.09
C GLN A 116 10.32 1.86 -25.03
N CYS A 117 10.54 1.62 -26.31
CA CYS A 117 9.50 1.61 -27.33
C CYS A 117 9.46 0.28 -28.07
N TYR A 118 8.24 -0.15 -28.42
CA TYR A 118 7.97 -1.42 -29.08
C TYR A 118 6.99 -1.26 -30.21
N VAL A 119 7.16 -2.06 -31.27
CA VAL A 119 6.15 -2.21 -32.32
C VAL A 119 4.96 -3.01 -31.76
N VAL A 120 3.76 -2.44 -31.82
CA VAL A 120 2.55 -3.09 -31.25
C VAL A 120 2.27 -4.45 -31.91
N ALA A 121 2.43 -4.55 -33.21
CA ALA A 121 2.10 -5.77 -33.97
C ALA A 121 3.07 -6.94 -33.72
N SER A 122 4.36 -6.67 -33.50
CA SER A 122 5.39 -7.71 -33.41
C SER A 122 6.01 -7.84 -32.01
N GLY A 123 5.83 -6.84 -31.15
CA GLY A 123 6.55 -6.76 -29.87
C GLY A 123 8.04 -6.43 -30.02
N ALA A 124 8.53 -6.20 -31.24
CA ALA A 124 9.92 -5.87 -31.46
C ALA A 124 10.28 -4.51 -30.83
N GLN A 125 11.40 -4.45 -30.11
CA GLN A 125 11.91 -3.20 -29.56
C GLN A 125 12.38 -2.28 -30.67
N VAL A 126 12.03 -1.00 -30.55
CA VAL A 126 12.46 0.07 -31.46
C VAL A 126 13.31 1.05 -30.71
N GLN A 127 14.45 1.39 -31.25
CA GLN A 127 15.30 2.43 -30.69
C GLN A 127 14.85 3.78 -31.24
N LEU A 128 14.43 4.67 -30.34
CA LEU A 128 14.07 6.06 -30.65
C LEU A 128 15.03 7.00 -29.94
N ASP A 129 15.14 8.20 -30.44
CA ASP A 129 15.80 9.28 -29.70
C ASP A 129 14.85 9.76 -28.60
N VAL A 130 15.27 9.63 -27.35
CA VAL A 130 14.47 9.91 -26.17
C VAL A 130 15.11 11.06 -25.40
N THR A 131 14.35 12.12 -25.16
CA THR A 131 14.77 13.24 -24.33
C THR A 131 13.80 13.40 -23.16
N VAL A 132 14.33 13.38 -21.93
CA VAL A 132 13.58 13.69 -20.72
C VAL A 132 13.94 15.09 -20.27
N ASN A 133 12.94 15.97 -20.18
CA ASN A 133 13.16 17.31 -19.66
C ASN A 133 13.28 17.27 -18.14
N PRO A 134 14.47 17.63 -17.56
CA PRO A 134 14.69 17.48 -16.13
C PRO A 134 13.89 18.43 -15.26
N SER A 135 13.40 19.55 -15.83
CA SER A 135 12.64 20.57 -15.10
C SER A 135 11.13 20.27 -15.11
N THR A 136 10.61 19.73 -16.22
CA THR A 136 9.18 19.49 -16.39
C THR A 136 8.79 18.02 -16.29
N GLY A 137 9.74 17.10 -16.41
CA GLY A 137 9.50 15.66 -16.51
C GLY A 137 8.92 15.21 -17.84
N ALA A 138 8.70 16.10 -18.79
CA ALA A 138 8.15 15.72 -20.10
C ALA A 138 9.13 14.83 -20.88
N VAL A 139 8.61 13.76 -21.46
CA VAL A 139 9.38 12.82 -22.27
C VAL A 139 9.06 13.08 -23.74
N THR A 140 10.08 13.42 -24.53
CA THR A 140 9.96 13.60 -25.97
C THR A 140 10.59 12.39 -26.68
N LEU A 141 9.83 11.81 -27.58
CA LEU A 141 10.23 10.67 -28.42
C LEU A 141 10.30 11.14 -29.86
N ALA A 142 11.49 11.08 -30.45
CA ALA A 142 11.69 11.47 -31.84
C ALA A 142 11.80 10.23 -32.73
N THR A 143 11.11 10.26 -33.88
CA THR A 143 11.12 9.24 -34.91
C THR A 143 11.67 9.82 -36.21
N THR A 144 12.16 8.98 -37.09
CA THR A 144 12.67 9.43 -38.39
C THR A 144 11.57 9.78 -39.39
N SER A 145 10.31 9.46 -39.09
CA SER A 145 9.15 9.68 -39.94
C SER A 145 7.89 9.80 -39.11
N ASN A 146 6.83 10.34 -39.71
CA ASN A 146 5.50 10.36 -39.10
C ASN A 146 5.04 8.94 -38.75
N GLN A 147 4.42 8.79 -37.58
CA GLN A 147 3.90 7.50 -37.13
C GLN A 147 2.39 7.44 -37.31
N THR A 148 1.90 6.27 -37.75
CA THR A 148 0.48 5.95 -37.69
C THR A 148 0.05 5.68 -36.27
N ALA A 149 -1.16 6.06 -35.89
CA ALA A 149 -1.70 5.80 -34.57
C ALA A 149 -1.58 4.31 -34.18
N ASN A 150 -1.24 4.03 -32.92
CA ASN A 150 -1.18 2.70 -32.34
C ASN A 150 -0.15 1.75 -32.97
N THR A 151 0.82 2.24 -33.74
CA THR A 151 1.89 1.40 -34.31
C THR A 151 3.01 1.13 -33.31
N LEU A 152 3.28 2.08 -32.42
CA LEU A 152 4.28 1.96 -31.37
C LEU A 152 3.64 2.03 -29.99
N ARG A 153 4.25 1.33 -29.05
CA ARG A 153 3.96 1.40 -27.61
C ARG A 153 5.20 1.90 -26.89
N VAL A 154 5.01 2.85 -25.98
CA VAL A 154 6.04 3.29 -25.05
C VAL A 154 5.80 2.66 -23.69
N ALA A 155 6.86 2.21 -23.05
CA ALA A 155 6.89 1.80 -21.66
C ALA A 155 7.92 2.66 -20.91
N MET A 156 7.56 3.19 -19.78
CA MET A 156 8.41 4.01 -18.93
C MET A 156 8.42 3.46 -17.52
N VAL A 157 9.58 3.50 -16.88
CA VAL A 157 9.75 3.11 -15.47
C VAL A 157 10.59 4.18 -14.79
N LYS A 158 10.15 4.60 -13.61
CA LYS A 158 10.91 5.51 -12.76
C LYS A 158 12.07 4.78 -12.12
N VAL A 159 13.26 5.38 -12.16
CA VAL A 159 14.44 4.90 -11.44
C VAL A 159 14.46 5.57 -10.07
N ARG A 160 14.54 4.77 -9.02
CA ARG A 160 14.67 5.24 -7.62
C ARG A 160 16.11 5.15 -7.15
#